data_ffb061424b68d2959bd46e2344a5c546
#
_entry.id   ffb061424b68d2959bd46e2344a5c546
#
_cell.length_a   1.000
_cell.length_b   1.000
_cell.length_c   1.000
_cell.angle_alpha   90.00
_cell.angle_beta   90.00
_cell.angle_gamma   90.00
#
_symmetry.space_group_name_H-M   'P 1'
#
loop_
_entity.id
_entity.type
_entity.pdbx_description
1 polymer ?
#
loop_
_entity_poly.entity_id
_entity_poly.type
_entity_poly.pdbx_seq_one_letter_code
_entity_poly.pdbx_strand_id
1 'polypeptide(L)'
;IRLMRASLDNAAPVAEIRAESQLFVSPAPICARLVTLAEISNRDHILEPSAGTGAILRAIRDTAPEAMCDAVEINSGLVRYLRENFNGVRVQCGDFMEWQSVQYYSRIIMNPPFSHGQDIRHILRAFSLLRPGGVLVAVCLNGPRQQEKLLPFSDVREELPRGTFAYTDVPTMIIRLRA
;
A
#
# COMPACT_ATOMS: atom_id res chain seq x y z
N ILE A 1 12.42 -32.73 11.25
CA ILE A 1 11.03 -32.66 11.75
C ILE A 1 10.75 -31.27 12.37
N ARG A 2 11.68 -30.69 13.16
CA ARG A 2 11.51 -29.38 13.80
C ARG A 2 11.53 -28.21 12.78
N LEU A 3 12.32 -28.30 11.71
CA LEU A 3 12.41 -27.32 10.64
C LEU A 3 11.18 -27.32 9.71
N MET A 4 10.58 -28.50 9.48
CA MET A 4 9.34 -28.61 8.71
C MET A 4 8.12 -28.05 9.47
N ARG A 5 8.05 -28.22 10.79
CA ARG A 5 6.98 -27.62 11.61
C ARG A 5 7.07 -26.08 11.62
N ALA A 6 8.25 -25.50 11.74
CA ALA A 6 8.42 -24.06 11.69
C ALA A 6 8.02 -23.45 10.36
N SER A 7 8.20 -24.16 9.25
CA SER A 7 7.78 -23.72 7.91
C SER A 7 6.27 -23.80 7.70
N LEU A 8 5.61 -24.78 8.32
CA LEU A 8 4.15 -24.94 8.28
C LEU A 8 3.45 -23.93 9.21
N ASP A 9 4.02 -23.66 10.36
CA ASP A 9 3.49 -22.70 11.33
C ASP A 9 3.58 -21.24 10.83
N ASN A 10 4.50 -20.93 9.92
CA ASN A 10 4.61 -19.59 9.31
C ASN A 10 3.62 -19.35 8.15
N ALA A 11 3.11 -20.41 7.52
CA ALA A 11 2.12 -20.27 6.44
C ALA A 11 0.68 -20.17 6.98
N ALA A 12 0.36 -20.88 8.06
CA ALA A 12 -0.95 -20.91 8.67
C ALA A 12 -1.45 -19.53 9.19
N PRO A 13 -0.64 -18.74 9.90
CA PRO A 13 -1.07 -17.43 10.39
C PRO A 13 -1.48 -16.46 9.29
N VAL A 14 -0.76 -16.46 8.17
CA VAL A 14 -1.07 -15.55 7.05
C VAL A 14 -2.35 -15.96 6.34
N ALA A 15 -2.63 -17.26 6.22
CA ALA A 15 -3.87 -17.77 5.64
C ALA A 15 -5.08 -17.45 6.54
N GLU A 16 -4.95 -17.62 7.85
CA GLU A 16 -5.97 -17.26 8.82
C GLU A 16 -6.24 -15.76 8.82
N ILE A 17 -5.21 -14.94 8.85
CA ILE A 17 -5.32 -13.48 8.79
C ILE A 17 -6.00 -13.03 7.49
N ARG A 18 -5.71 -13.68 6.36
CA ARG A 18 -6.39 -13.41 5.08
C ARG A 18 -7.88 -13.70 5.14
N ALA A 19 -8.28 -14.79 5.78
CA ALA A 19 -9.68 -15.17 5.92
C ALA A 19 -10.43 -14.25 6.90
N GLU A 20 -9.82 -13.90 8.02
CA GLU A 20 -10.44 -13.10 9.07
C GLU A 20 -10.46 -11.60 8.76
N SER A 21 -9.41 -11.06 8.13
CA SER A 21 -9.23 -9.63 7.92
C SER A 21 -9.65 -9.16 6.52
N GLN A 22 -10.22 -10.03 5.68
CA GLN A 22 -10.51 -9.71 4.27
C GLN A 22 -9.31 -9.05 3.59
N LEU A 23 -8.16 -9.70 3.68
CA LEU A 23 -6.90 -9.17 3.18
C LEU A 23 -6.94 -8.99 1.68
N PHE A 24 -6.85 -7.75 1.28
CA PHE A 24 -6.88 -7.31 -0.10
C PHE A 24 -5.46 -7.30 -0.67
N VAL A 25 -5.08 -8.39 -1.34
CA VAL A 25 -3.76 -8.50 -1.97
C VAL A 25 -3.83 -7.89 -3.36
N SER A 26 -2.97 -6.91 -3.61
CA SER A 26 -2.85 -6.32 -4.94
C SER A 26 -2.15 -7.30 -5.89
N PRO A 27 -2.71 -7.55 -7.09
CA PRO A 27 -2.03 -8.36 -8.10
C PRO A 27 -0.68 -7.77 -8.50
N ALA A 28 0.29 -8.62 -8.83
CA ALA A 28 1.64 -8.19 -9.20
C ALA A 28 1.68 -7.18 -10.36
N PRO A 29 0.88 -7.32 -11.43
CA PRO A 29 0.85 -6.31 -12.49
C PRO A 29 0.38 -4.93 -12.01
N ILE A 30 -0.55 -4.89 -11.07
CA ILE A 30 -1.03 -3.62 -10.48
C ILE A 30 0.08 -2.98 -9.63
N CYS A 31 0.76 -3.76 -8.80
CA CYS A 31 1.90 -3.27 -8.01
C CYS A 31 3.01 -2.69 -8.91
N ALA A 32 3.34 -3.38 -10.00
CA ALA A 32 4.31 -2.90 -10.98
C ALA A 32 3.87 -1.58 -11.62
N ARG A 33 2.58 -1.45 -11.95
CA ARG A 33 2.05 -0.20 -12.52
C ARG A 33 2.10 0.96 -11.52
N LEU A 34 1.74 0.73 -10.27
CA LEU A 34 1.83 1.73 -9.20
C LEU A 34 3.27 2.26 -9.06
N VAL A 35 4.23 1.37 -9.03
CA VAL A 35 5.65 1.70 -8.91
C VAL A 35 6.16 2.49 -10.12
N THR A 36 5.75 2.10 -11.33
CA THR A 36 6.10 2.84 -12.56
C THR A 36 5.56 4.27 -12.53
N LEU A 37 4.30 4.44 -12.16
CA LEU A 37 3.67 5.77 -12.06
C LEU A 37 4.28 6.64 -10.96
N ALA A 38 4.79 6.03 -9.91
CA ALA A 38 5.44 6.74 -8.81
C ALA A 38 6.83 7.27 -9.15
N GLU A 39 7.45 6.79 -10.23
CA GLU A 39 8.76 7.23 -10.68
C GLU A 39 9.83 7.14 -9.57
N ILE A 40 9.87 5.99 -8.88
CA ILE A 40 10.76 5.79 -7.74
C ILE A 40 12.22 5.60 -8.16
N SER A 41 13.12 5.98 -7.26
CA SER A 41 14.56 5.75 -7.39
C SER A 41 15.17 5.32 -6.05
N ASN A 42 16.43 4.89 -6.08
CA ASN A 42 17.16 4.52 -4.87
C ASN A 42 17.38 5.69 -3.89
N ARG A 43 17.14 6.92 -4.31
CA ARG A 43 17.27 8.12 -3.47
C ARG A 43 16.00 8.49 -2.74
N ASP A 44 14.89 7.81 -3.04
CA ASP A 44 13.61 8.13 -2.43
C ASP A 44 13.49 7.61 -1.01
N HIS A 45 12.66 8.29 -0.23
CA HIS A 45 12.12 7.81 1.02
C HIS A 45 10.64 7.53 0.82
N ILE A 46 10.27 6.25 0.87
CA ILE A 46 8.99 5.74 0.42
C ILE A 46 8.16 5.27 1.62
N LEU A 47 6.89 5.64 1.65
CA LEU A 47 5.92 5.13 2.62
C LEU A 47 4.90 4.22 1.93
N GLU A 48 4.66 3.04 2.52
CA GLU A 48 3.51 2.19 2.24
C GLU A 48 2.63 2.13 3.49
N PRO A 49 1.50 2.87 3.51
CA PRO A 49 0.72 3.05 4.75
C PRO A 49 -0.26 1.93 5.06
N SER A 50 -0.41 0.93 4.19
CA SER A 50 -1.34 -0.19 4.35
C SER A 50 -0.71 -1.46 3.79
N ALA A 51 0.42 -1.87 4.37
CA ALA A 51 1.37 -2.79 3.72
C ALA A 51 0.83 -4.20 3.48
N GLY A 52 -0.12 -4.68 4.27
CA GLY A 52 -0.71 -6.01 4.10
C GLY A 52 0.33 -7.12 4.08
N THR A 53 0.35 -7.90 3.02
CA THR A 53 1.33 -8.98 2.82
C THR A 53 2.63 -8.53 2.15
N GLY A 54 2.77 -7.24 1.83
CA GLY A 54 3.98 -6.68 1.25
C GLY A 54 4.08 -6.78 -0.27
N ALA A 55 2.97 -6.96 -0.98
CA ALA A 55 2.99 -7.02 -2.45
C ALA A 55 3.56 -5.76 -3.09
N ILE A 56 3.17 -4.58 -2.60
CA ILE A 56 3.70 -3.29 -3.07
C ILE A 56 5.15 -3.12 -2.62
N LEU A 57 5.50 -3.49 -1.39
CA LEU A 57 6.88 -3.44 -0.89
C LEU A 57 7.83 -4.30 -1.74
N ARG A 58 7.36 -5.45 -2.22
CA ARG A 58 8.14 -6.30 -3.11
C ARG A 58 8.42 -5.62 -4.43
N ALA A 59 7.40 -5.00 -5.03
CA ALA A 59 7.54 -4.24 -6.27
C ALA A 59 8.48 -3.04 -6.11
N ILE A 60 8.41 -2.34 -4.98
CA ILE A 60 9.34 -1.25 -4.64
C ILE A 60 10.77 -1.77 -4.57
N ARG A 61 10.99 -2.87 -3.86
CA ARG A 61 12.33 -3.46 -3.70
C ARG A 61 12.92 -3.91 -5.03
N ASP A 62 12.10 -4.49 -5.91
CA ASP A 62 12.54 -4.93 -7.23
C ASP A 62 13.00 -3.75 -8.11
N THR A 63 12.40 -2.58 -7.94
CA THR A 63 12.68 -1.38 -8.74
C THR A 63 13.75 -0.47 -8.11
N ALA A 64 13.69 -0.27 -6.80
CA ALA A 64 14.58 0.64 -6.07
C ALA A 64 15.07 -0.05 -4.79
N PRO A 65 15.98 -1.04 -4.89
CA PRO A 65 16.39 -1.88 -3.76
C PRO A 65 17.12 -1.11 -2.66
N GLU A 66 17.66 0.07 -2.93
CA GLU A 66 18.38 0.90 -1.96
C GLU A 66 17.54 2.05 -1.41
N ALA A 67 16.31 2.23 -1.87
CA ALA A 67 15.42 3.27 -1.35
C ALA A 67 15.09 2.99 0.13
N MET A 68 14.97 4.04 0.92
CA MET A 68 14.49 3.95 2.29
C MET A 68 12.98 3.70 2.26
N CYS A 69 12.52 2.67 2.94
CA CYS A 69 11.11 2.31 3.01
C CYS A 69 10.62 2.25 4.44
N ASP A 70 9.49 2.90 4.68
CA ASP A 70 8.69 2.75 5.88
C ASP A 70 7.33 2.13 5.50
N ALA A 71 6.81 1.28 6.36
CA ALA A 71 5.51 0.66 6.19
C ALA A 71 4.69 0.75 7.47
N VAL A 72 3.40 0.92 7.33
CA VAL A 72 2.44 0.86 8.45
C VAL A 72 1.45 -0.27 8.16
N GLU A 73 1.16 -1.06 9.18
CA GLU A 73 0.19 -2.15 9.12
C GLU A 73 -0.52 -2.30 10.47
N ILE A 74 -1.85 -2.36 10.44
CA ILE A 74 -2.65 -2.45 11.66
C ILE A 74 -2.63 -3.85 12.30
N ASN A 75 -2.48 -4.89 11.48
CA ASN A 75 -2.51 -6.27 11.96
C ASN A 75 -1.13 -6.71 12.48
N SER A 76 -1.05 -7.04 13.76
CA SER A 76 0.22 -7.42 14.40
C SER A 76 0.86 -8.68 13.82
N GLY A 77 0.06 -9.64 13.36
CA GLY A 77 0.56 -10.86 12.70
C GLY A 77 1.21 -10.55 11.36
N LEU A 78 0.62 -9.64 10.59
CA LEU A 78 1.21 -9.15 9.34
C LEU A 78 2.45 -8.31 9.58
N VAL A 79 2.47 -7.49 10.61
CA VAL A 79 3.68 -6.74 11.01
C VAL A 79 4.84 -7.68 11.27
N ARG A 80 4.61 -8.76 12.01
CA ARG A 80 5.63 -9.79 12.24
C ARG A 80 6.12 -10.40 10.92
N TYR A 81 5.20 -10.81 10.06
CA TYR A 81 5.51 -11.36 8.75
C TYR A 81 6.34 -10.39 7.90
N LEU A 82 5.96 -9.12 7.86
CA LEU A 82 6.68 -8.10 7.10
C LEU A 82 8.10 -7.89 7.63
N ARG A 83 8.28 -7.82 8.95
CA ARG A 83 9.59 -7.68 9.59
C ARG A 83 10.51 -8.86 9.31
N GLU A 84 9.96 -10.07 9.23
CA GLU A 84 10.73 -11.29 8.92
C GLU A 84 11.11 -11.41 7.45
N ASN A 85 10.29 -10.87 6.53
CA ASN A 85 10.44 -11.08 5.09
C ASN A 85 10.96 -9.86 4.31
N PHE A 86 10.97 -8.67 4.92
CA PHE A 86 11.41 -7.42 4.29
C PHE A 86 12.49 -6.75 5.14
N ASN A 87 13.70 -7.28 5.08
CA ASN A 87 14.85 -6.68 5.75
C ASN A 87 15.10 -5.26 5.24
N GLY A 88 15.39 -4.34 6.16
CA GLY A 88 15.65 -2.95 5.84
C GLY A 88 14.40 -2.06 5.71
N VAL A 89 13.20 -2.64 5.66
CA VAL A 89 11.95 -1.88 5.74
C VAL A 89 11.62 -1.64 7.22
N ARG A 90 11.38 -0.38 7.57
CA ARG A 90 10.92 -0.01 8.90
C ARG A 90 9.41 -0.19 8.98
N VAL A 91 8.97 -1.27 9.64
CA VAL A 91 7.55 -1.61 9.76
C VAL A 91 7.02 -1.19 11.11
N GLN A 92 5.96 -0.39 11.13
CA GLN A 92 5.28 0.05 12.33
C GLN A 92 3.88 -0.55 12.41
N CYS A 93 3.52 -1.02 13.62
CA CYS A 93 2.19 -1.54 13.91
C CYS A 93 1.28 -0.39 14.34
N GLY A 94 0.16 -0.22 13.67
CA GLY A 94 -0.83 0.77 14.05
C GLY A 94 -1.84 1.10 12.96
N ASP A 95 -2.87 1.82 13.36
CA ASP A 95 -3.83 2.40 12.43
C ASP A 95 -3.21 3.62 11.76
N PHE A 96 -3.12 3.61 10.44
CA PHE A 96 -2.55 4.71 9.68
C PHE A 96 -3.25 6.05 9.95
N MET A 97 -4.55 6.02 10.20
CA MET A 97 -5.32 7.23 10.50
C MET A 97 -4.96 7.87 11.83
N GLU A 98 -4.37 7.12 12.76
CA GLU A 98 -3.94 7.58 14.09
C GLU A 98 -2.41 7.67 14.20
N TRP A 99 -1.69 7.01 13.31
CA TRP A 99 -0.23 6.97 13.33
C TRP A 99 0.37 8.36 13.12
N GLN A 100 1.35 8.70 13.95
CA GLN A 100 2.06 9.97 13.87
C GLN A 100 3.41 9.78 13.18
N SER A 101 3.59 10.43 12.04
CA SER A 101 4.89 10.48 11.38
C SER A 101 5.68 11.67 11.85
N VAL A 102 6.97 11.45 12.12
CA VAL A 102 7.93 12.52 12.46
C VAL A 102 8.66 13.05 11.22
N GLN A 103 8.35 12.51 10.05
CA GLN A 103 9.04 12.86 8.81
C GLN A 103 8.08 12.88 7.63
N TYR A 104 8.52 13.53 6.55
CA TYR A 104 7.82 13.57 5.27
C TYR A 104 8.48 12.64 4.27
N TYR A 105 7.74 12.24 3.24
CA TYR A 105 8.15 11.26 2.26
C TYR A 105 8.23 11.86 0.85
N SER A 106 9.17 11.39 0.04
CA SER A 106 9.24 11.76 -1.37
C SER A 106 8.29 10.96 -2.24
N ARG A 107 7.93 9.76 -1.79
CA ARG A 107 7.01 8.84 -2.49
C ARG A 107 6.08 8.15 -1.51
N ILE A 108 4.82 8.03 -1.87
CA ILE A 108 3.85 7.20 -1.16
C ILE A 108 3.13 6.35 -2.18
N ILE A 109 3.09 5.03 -1.95
CA ILE A 109 2.41 4.07 -2.82
C ILE A 109 1.48 3.24 -1.96
N MET A 110 0.20 3.16 -2.33
CA MET A 110 -0.78 2.58 -1.43
C MET A 110 -1.97 1.95 -2.14
N ASN A 111 -2.48 0.89 -1.54
CA ASN A 111 -3.79 0.32 -1.80
C ASN A 111 -4.56 0.31 -0.47
N PRO A 112 -5.27 1.40 -0.13
CA PRO A 112 -5.97 1.54 1.14
C PRO A 112 -7.24 0.71 1.19
N PRO A 113 -7.84 0.51 2.39
CA PRO A 113 -9.16 -0.10 2.50
C PRO A 113 -10.21 0.77 1.80
N PHE A 114 -11.19 0.11 1.14
CA PHE A 114 -12.18 0.79 0.29
C PHE A 114 -13.49 1.11 0.99
N SER A 115 -13.90 0.31 1.99
CA SER A 115 -15.22 0.42 2.59
C SER A 115 -15.45 1.76 3.29
N HIS A 116 -16.68 2.28 3.21
CA HIS A 116 -17.12 3.49 3.92
C HIS A 116 -16.29 4.75 3.61
N GLY A 117 -15.74 4.86 2.40
CA GLY A 117 -14.93 6.00 2.00
C GLY A 117 -13.55 6.08 2.67
N GLN A 118 -13.08 4.98 3.26
CA GLN A 118 -11.76 4.94 3.91
C GLN A 118 -10.63 5.26 2.94
N ASP A 119 -10.74 4.81 1.70
CA ASP A 119 -9.76 5.12 0.65
C ASP A 119 -9.53 6.63 0.50
N ILE A 120 -10.59 7.42 0.49
CA ILE A 120 -10.50 8.88 0.40
C ILE A 120 -9.74 9.45 1.61
N ARG A 121 -10.12 9.05 2.81
CA ARG A 121 -9.50 9.56 4.05
C ARG A 121 -8.02 9.17 4.13
N HIS A 122 -7.69 7.93 3.80
CA HIS A 122 -6.31 7.44 3.80
C HIS A 122 -5.44 8.18 2.77
N ILE A 123 -5.96 8.37 1.56
CA ILE A 123 -5.22 9.06 0.49
C ILE A 123 -4.98 10.53 0.85
N LEU A 124 -5.99 11.24 1.34
CA LEU A 124 -5.82 12.65 1.75
C LEU A 124 -4.85 12.80 2.93
N ARG A 125 -4.89 11.90 3.90
CA ARG A 125 -3.90 11.88 4.98
C ARG A 125 -2.50 11.61 4.45
N ALA A 126 -2.34 10.62 3.60
CA ALA A 126 -1.05 10.29 3.00
C ALA A 126 -0.49 11.47 2.18
N PHE A 127 -1.34 12.14 1.41
CA PHE A 127 -0.93 13.32 0.66
C PHE A 127 -0.33 14.42 1.56
N SER A 128 -0.88 14.60 2.75
CA SER A 128 -0.34 15.56 3.73
C SER A 128 1.06 15.21 4.26
N LEU A 129 1.51 13.98 4.07
CA LEU A 129 2.84 13.50 4.47
C LEU A 129 3.88 13.58 3.36
N LEU A 130 3.52 14.08 2.18
CA LEU A 130 4.47 14.28 1.09
C LEU A 130 5.34 15.51 1.33
N ARG A 131 6.62 15.38 0.97
CA ARG A 131 7.51 16.53 0.77
C ARG A 131 7.03 17.37 -0.42
N PRO A 132 7.37 18.67 -0.47
CA PRO A 132 7.22 19.44 -1.69
C PRO A 132 7.90 18.72 -2.87
N GLY A 133 7.18 18.58 -3.99
CA GLY A 133 7.63 17.80 -5.15
C GLY A 133 7.46 16.28 -5.03
N GLY A 134 6.92 15.80 -3.90
CA GLY A 134 6.64 14.38 -3.70
C GLY A 134 5.50 13.86 -4.56
N VAL A 135 5.44 12.54 -4.72
CA VAL A 135 4.45 11.84 -5.55
C VAL A 135 3.75 10.76 -4.74
N LEU A 136 2.42 10.75 -4.83
CA LEU A 136 1.57 9.70 -4.28
C LEU A 136 0.87 8.97 -5.41
N VAL A 137 0.91 7.63 -5.39
CA VAL A 137 0.16 6.78 -6.31
C VAL A 137 -0.69 5.82 -5.49
N ALA A 138 -1.98 5.77 -5.79
CA ALA A 138 -2.92 4.95 -5.03
C ALA A 138 -3.94 4.26 -5.92
N VAL A 139 -4.40 3.10 -5.46
CA VAL A 139 -5.64 2.49 -5.92
C VAL A 139 -6.79 3.01 -5.08
N CYS A 140 -7.92 3.31 -5.70
CA CYS A 140 -9.14 3.64 -4.99
C CYS A 140 -10.36 3.15 -5.79
N LEU A 141 -11.54 3.21 -5.17
CA LEU A 141 -12.78 2.98 -5.89
C LEU A 141 -12.97 4.08 -6.95
N ASN A 142 -13.57 3.71 -8.09
CA ASN A 142 -13.93 4.65 -9.14
C ASN A 142 -15.41 5.02 -9.02
N GLY A 143 -15.76 5.61 -7.89
CA GLY A 143 -17.12 6.05 -7.58
C GLY A 143 -17.24 7.58 -7.56
N PRO A 144 -18.50 8.09 -7.47
CA PRO A 144 -18.74 9.55 -7.49
C PRO A 144 -17.99 10.31 -6.40
N ARG A 145 -17.91 9.75 -5.19
CA ARG A 145 -17.22 10.40 -4.06
C ARG A 145 -15.71 10.51 -4.30
N GLN A 146 -15.09 9.45 -4.80
CA GLN A 146 -13.66 9.44 -5.12
C GLN A 146 -13.36 10.41 -6.26
N GLN A 147 -14.20 10.43 -7.29
CA GLN A 147 -14.04 11.35 -8.40
C GLN A 147 -14.13 12.81 -7.94
N GLU A 148 -15.11 13.13 -7.11
CA GLU A 148 -15.28 14.49 -6.57
C GLU A 148 -14.12 14.93 -5.67
N LYS A 149 -13.65 14.04 -4.77
CA LYS A 149 -12.69 14.38 -3.71
C LYS A 149 -11.23 14.25 -4.13
N LEU A 150 -10.91 13.39 -5.09
CA LEU A 150 -9.54 13.03 -5.41
C LEU A 150 -9.09 13.46 -6.81
N LEU A 151 -9.97 13.40 -7.82
CA LEU A 151 -9.58 13.73 -9.19
C LEU A 151 -9.16 15.18 -9.39
N PRO A 152 -9.71 16.19 -8.69
CA PRO A 152 -9.20 17.57 -8.82
C PRO A 152 -7.72 17.74 -8.46
N PHE A 153 -7.17 16.84 -7.64
CA PHE A 153 -5.76 16.84 -7.23
C PHE A 153 -4.88 15.87 -8.01
N SER A 154 -5.47 15.09 -8.92
CA SER A 154 -4.78 14.02 -9.64
C SER A 154 -4.30 14.49 -11.01
N ASP A 155 -3.06 14.12 -11.37
CA ASP A 155 -2.51 14.34 -12.71
C ASP A 155 -2.56 13.08 -13.59
N VAL A 156 -2.86 11.92 -13.01
CA VAL A 156 -3.09 10.65 -13.71
C VAL A 156 -4.33 9.98 -13.17
N ARG A 157 -5.14 9.44 -14.06
CA ARG A 157 -6.27 8.56 -13.78
C ARG A 157 -6.22 7.38 -14.75
N GLU A 158 -6.13 6.17 -14.22
CA GLU A 158 -6.24 4.94 -15.01
C GLU A 158 -7.38 4.09 -14.48
N GLU A 159 -8.41 3.89 -15.27
CA GLU A 159 -9.50 2.98 -14.93
C GLU A 159 -9.02 1.54 -14.99
N LEU A 160 -9.38 0.76 -13.97
CA LEU A 160 -9.06 -0.66 -13.92
C LEU A 160 -10.29 -1.49 -14.27
N PRO A 161 -10.14 -2.60 -15.02
CA PRO A 161 -11.25 -3.47 -15.36
C PRO A 161 -11.94 -4.03 -14.11
N ARG A 162 -13.25 -4.27 -14.22
CA ARG A 162 -13.98 -5.04 -13.20
C ARG A 162 -13.33 -6.40 -13.04
N GLY A 163 -13.26 -6.90 -11.81
CA GLY A 163 -12.61 -8.17 -11.50
C GLY A 163 -11.09 -8.09 -11.37
N THR A 164 -10.47 -6.91 -11.51
CA THR A 164 -9.05 -6.70 -11.20
C THR A 164 -8.72 -7.12 -9.77
N PHE A 165 -9.61 -6.83 -8.85
CA PHE A 165 -9.54 -7.28 -7.46
C PHE A 165 -10.65 -8.28 -7.17
N ALA A 166 -10.28 -9.45 -6.62
CA ALA A 166 -11.23 -10.54 -6.34
C ALA A 166 -12.27 -10.20 -5.26
N TYR A 167 -12.05 -9.14 -4.50
CA TYR A 167 -12.84 -8.77 -3.33
C TYR A 167 -13.83 -7.62 -3.57
N THR A 168 -13.91 -7.09 -4.78
CA THR A 168 -14.89 -6.05 -5.11
C THR A 168 -15.36 -6.14 -6.55
N ASP A 169 -16.67 -5.98 -6.75
CA ASP A 169 -17.28 -5.79 -8.07
C ASP A 169 -17.37 -4.31 -8.45
N VAL A 170 -17.05 -3.42 -7.52
CA VAL A 170 -17.07 -1.98 -7.77
C VAL A 170 -15.87 -1.61 -8.65
N PRO A 171 -16.06 -0.76 -9.68
CA PRO A 171 -14.95 -0.27 -10.48
C PRO A 171 -13.90 0.42 -9.64
N THR A 172 -12.64 0.20 -9.97
CA THR A 172 -11.47 0.79 -9.33
C THR A 172 -10.65 1.60 -10.32
N MET A 173 -9.76 2.42 -9.81
CA MET A 173 -8.83 3.22 -10.62
C MET A 173 -7.51 3.41 -9.90
N ILE A 174 -6.47 3.67 -10.67
CA ILE A 174 -5.20 4.20 -10.15
C ILE A 174 -5.20 5.71 -10.36
N ILE A 175 -4.80 6.43 -9.34
CA ILE A 175 -4.61 7.88 -9.39
C ILE A 175 -3.21 8.25 -8.94
N ARG A 176 -2.69 9.37 -9.45
CA ARG A 176 -1.44 9.97 -9.02
C ARG A 176 -1.65 11.42 -8.63
N LEU A 177 -1.13 11.79 -7.46
CA LEU A 177 -1.14 13.15 -6.93
C LEU A 177 0.29 13.64 -6.75
N ARG A 178 0.54 14.90 -7.04
CA ARG A 178 1.85 15.57 -6.83
C ARG A 178 1.71 16.70 -5.82
N ALA A 179 2.63 16.76 -4.88
CA ALA A 179 2.70 17.85 -3.89
C ALA A 179 3.52 19.03 -4.42
#